data_1debf39ecc2d86ea89b6e74a0deb78f5
#
_entry.id   1debf39ecc2d86ea89b6e74a0deb78f5
#
_cell.length_a   1.000
_cell.length_b   1.000
_cell.length_c   1.000
_cell.angle_alpha   90.00
_cell.angle_beta   90.00
_cell.angle_gamma   90.00
#
_symmetry.space_group_name_H-M   'P 1'
#
loop_
_entity.id
_entity.type
_entity.pdbx_description
1 polymer ?
#
loop_
_entity_poly.entity_id
_entity_poly.type
_entity_poly.pdbx_seq_one_letter_code
_entity_poly.pdbx_strand_id
1 'polypeptide(L)'
;FLQCMDKSDLPEEFYNRVTHFKSRGSSGKLNIALDGMPEFPALPKGSSLYHSDMHFIDSPERMERAYDDWKAGTWSKDPYVDMVIPTTIDPTMAPPGKHFMSCFIQYCPHQVEGRDWTSEEQDQFAQTVIDQIANYSPNFKDLIVHYEVRTPAVIEEEIGITEGNIFHGELTMDQLLFNRPVPGYAQYRGPVGGLYMCGSSTHPGGGVMAAPGANAAREILSDLRRPNTVPENFGDD
;
A
#
# COMPACT_ATOMS: atom_id res chain seq x y z
N PHE A 1 0.84 10.99 -15.25
CA PHE A 1 1.38 11.60 -16.46
C PHE A 1 0.98 10.83 -17.72
N LEU A 2 1.38 9.56 -17.87
CA LEU A 2 1.20 8.80 -19.11
C LEU A 2 -0.26 8.61 -19.56
N GLN A 3 -1.21 8.67 -18.66
CA GLN A 3 -2.66 8.55 -18.95
C GLN A 3 -3.37 9.90 -19.09
N CYS A 4 -2.77 10.98 -18.59
CA CYS A 4 -3.45 12.28 -18.47
C CYS A 4 -2.84 13.36 -19.36
N MET A 5 -1.69 13.09 -19.99
CA MET A 5 -0.94 14.08 -20.79
C MET A 5 -0.42 13.44 -22.07
N ASP A 6 -0.39 14.22 -23.15
CA ASP A 6 0.22 13.78 -24.38
C ASP A 6 1.74 13.75 -24.26
N LYS A 7 2.37 12.78 -24.92
CA LYS A 7 3.84 12.63 -24.89
C LYS A 7 4.54 13.92 -25.37
N SER A 8 3.96 14.64 -26.31
CA SER A 8 4.51 15.89 -26.86
C SER A 8 4.56 17.03 -25.84
N ASP A 9 3.79 16.96 -24.75
CA ASP A 9 3.72 17.97 -23.72
C ASP A 9 4.74 17.74 -22.59
N LEU A 10 5.46 16.61 -22.67
CA LEU A 10 6.43 16.20 -21.66
C LEU A 10 7.86 16.24 -22.22
N PRO A 11 8.84 16.72 -21.45
CA PRO A 11 10.25 16.55 -21.81
C PRO A 11 10.56 15.06 -22.06
N GLU A 12 11.32 14.78 -23.11
CA GLU A 12 11.61 13.40 -23.53
C GLU A 12 12.28 12.59 -22.41
N GLU A 13 13.21 13.18 -21.69
CA GLU A 13 13.90 12.52 -20.59
C GLU A 13 12.93 12.19 -19.44
N PHE A 14 12.03 13.10 -19.08
CA PHE A 14 11.01 12.87 -18.07
C PHE A 14 10.08 11.72 -18.49
N TYR A 15 9.57 11.77 -19.72
CA TYR A 15 8.72 10.72 -20.27
C TYR A 15 9.39 9.35 -20.20
N ASN A 16 10.65 9.27 -20.68
CA ASN A 16 11.40 8.02 -20.67
C ASN A 16 11.64 7.48 -19.25
N ARG A 17 11.88 8.34 -18.27
CA ARG A 17 12.07 7.92 -16.87
C ARG A 17 10.75 7.43 -16.24
N VAL A 18 9.64 8.13 -16.47
CA VAL A 18 8.34 7.75 -15.94
C VAL A 18 7.83 6.44 -16.55
N THR A 19 8.11 6.17 -17.84
CA THR A 19 7.74 4.89 -18.47
C THR A 19 8.48 3.69 -17.88
N HIS A 20 9.62 3.91 -17.22
CA HIS A 20 10.39 2.85 -16.55
C HIS A 20 10.21 2.85 -15.02
N PHE A 21 9.30 3.68 -14.51
CA PHE A 21 9.02 3.73 -13.09
C PHE A 21 8.34 2.45 -12.62
N LYS A 22 8.91 1.82 -11.61
CA LYS A 22 8.46 0.53 -11.09
C LYS A 22 7.35 0.75 -10.08
N SER A 23 6.21 0.11 -10.27
CA SER A 23 5.00 0.28 -9.44
C SER A 23 4.39 -1.04 -8.98
N ARG A 24 5.14 -2.16 -9.02
CA ARG A 24 4.57 -3.46 -8.67
C ARG A 24 3.93 -3.43 -7.28
N GLY A 25 2.66 -3.81 -7.19
CA GLY A 25 1.96 -4.02 -5.93
C GLY A 25 2.50 -5.24 -5.19
N SER A 26 2.56 -5.16 -3.87
CA SER A 26 3.14 -6.21 -3.04
C SER A 26 2.33 -6.52 -1.80
N SER A 27 1.24 -5.80 -1.55
CA SER A 27 0.47 -5.90 -0.32
C SER A 27 -0.98 -6.23 -0.60
N GLY A 28 -1.49 -7.25 0.07
CA GLY A 28 -2.90 -7.58 0.10
C GLY A 28 -3.56 -7.08 1.38
N LYS A 29 -4.88 -7.04 1.36
CA LYS A 29 -5.70 -6.70 2.53
C LYS A 29 -6.83 -7.70 2.68
N LEU A 30 -7.10 -8.10 3.93
CA LEU A 30 -8.25 -8.91 4.30
C LEU A 30 -9.00 -8.20 5.42
N ASN A 31 -10.24 -7.82 5.15
CA ASN A 31 -11.16 -7.26 6.13
C ASN A 31 -12.14 -8.34 6.55
N ILE A 32 -12.34 -8.53 7.87
CA ILE A 32 -13.13 -9.63 8.41
C ILE A 32 -14.17 -9.08 9.40
N ALA A 33 -15.42 -9.43 9.18
CA ALA A 33 -16.49 -9.20 10.15
C ALA A 33 -16.60 -10.42 11.08
N LEU A 34 -16.59 -10.18 12.39
CA LEU A 34 -16.56 -11.21 13.41
C LEU A 34 -17.78 -11.15 14.32
N ASP A 35 -18.33 -12.32 14.64
CA ASP A 35 -19.44 -12.52 15.60
C ASP A 35 -18.95 -12.63 17.06
N GLY A 36 -17.87 -11.95 17.40
CA GLY A 36 -17.29 -11.94 18.73
C GLY A 36 -15.80 -11.67 18.70
N MET A 37 -15.18 -11.59 19.88
CA MET A 37 -13.74 -11.37 20.02
C MET A 37 -12.97 -12.69 19.83
N PRO A 38 -11.99 -12.76 18.91
CA PRO A 38 -11.12 -13.92 18.82
C PRO A 38 -10.26 -14.04 20.09
N GLU A 39 -10.11 -15.28 20.56
CA GLU A 39 -9.33 -15.57 21.76
C GLU A 39 -7.92 -16.01 21.36
N PHE A 40 -6.92 -15.29 21.82
CA PHE A 40 -5.52 -15.67 21.68
C PHE A 40 -5.01 -16.23 23.01
N PRO A 41 -4.78 -17.55 23.14
CA PRO A 41 -4.35 -18.17 24.41
C PRO A 41 -3.06 -17.60 24.97
N ALA A 42 -2.21 -17.04 24.12
CA ALA A 42 -0.99 -16.37 24.53
C ALA A 42 -1.22 -15.01 25.24
N LEU A 43 -2.43 -14.44 25.12
CA LEU A 43 -2.78 -13.15 25.71
C LEU A 43 -3.66 -13.35 26.95
N PRO A 44 -3.43 -12.64 28.05
CA PRO A 44 -4.34 -12.62 29.19
C PRO A 44 -5.74 -12.11 28.78
N LYS A 45 -6.79 -12.66 29.36
CA LYS A 45 -8.16 -12.17 29.14
C LYS A 45 -8.26 -10.67 29.49
N GLY A 46 -8.84 -9.87 28.58
CA GLY A 46 -8.97 -8.42 28.76
C GLY A 46 -7.65 -7.65 28.68
N SER A 47 -6.63 -8.25 28.10
CA SER A 47 -5.34 -7.58 27.88
C SER A 47 -5.48 -6.35 26.99
N SER A 48 -4.80 -5.25 27.33
CA SER A 48 -4.69 -4.08 26.49
C SER A 48 -3.94 -4.35 25.17
N LEU A 49 -3.26 -5.48 25.04
CA LEU A 49 -2.60 -5.90 23.81
C LEU A 49 -3.58 -6.15 22.65
N TYR A 50 -4.87 -6.38 22.94
CA TYR A 50 -5.91 -6.41 21.90
C TYR A 50 -6.13 -5.06 21.20
N HIS A 51 -5.62 -3.96 21.75
CA HIS A 51 -5.69 -2.61 21.15
C HIS A 51 -4.49 -2.27 20.27
N SER A 52 -3.55 -3.20 20.11
CA SER A 52 -2.33 -3.00 19.33
C SER A 52 -2.31 -3.85 18.06
N ASP A 53 -1.33 -3.59 17.21
CA ASP A 53 -1.03 -4.42 16.06
C ASP A 53 -0.50 -5.77 16.52
N MET A 54 -0.95 -6.85 15.89
CA MET A 54 -0.50 -8.21 16.13
C MET A 54 0.11 -8.77 14.84
N HIS A 55 1.38 -9.18 14.92
CA HIS A 55 2.13 -9.67 13.79
C HIS A 55 2.27 -11.19 13.85
N PHE A 56 1.90 -11.85 12.77
CA PHE A 56 2.02 -13.31 12.63
C PHE A 56 3.24 -13.66 11.79
N ILE A 57 4.41 -13.45 12.36
CA ILE A 57 5.70 -13.82 11.80
C ILE A 57 6.68 -14.05 12.94
N ASP A 58 7.53 -15.05 12.83
CA ASP A 58 8.46 -15.44 13.91
C ASP A 58 9.94 -15.29 13.53
N SER A 59 10.25 -15.06 12.27
CA SER A 59 11.63 -14.92 11.83
C SER A 59 11.79 -14.11 10.54
N PRO A 60 12.95 -13.45 10.35
CA PRO A 60 13.30 -12.78 9.10
C PRO A 60 13.31 -13.75 7.90
N GLU A 61 13.69 -15.00 8.12
CA GLU A 61 13.75 -16.01 7.07
C GLU A 61 12.37 -16.37 6.52
N ARG A 62 11.32 -16.33 7.37
CA ARG A 62 9.93 -16.50 6.88
C ARG A 62 9.50 -15.32 6.02
N MET A 63 9.84 -14.11 6.43
CA MET A 63 9.52 -12.91 5.66
C MET A 63 10.25 -12.92 4.30
N GLU A 64 11.51 -13.36 4.28
CA GLU A 64 12.28 -13.48 3.04
C GLU A 64 11.67 -14.53 2.11
N ARG A 65 11.23 -15.68 2.62
CA ARG A 65 10.52 -16.69 1.80
C ARG A 65 9.20 -16.15 1.23
N ALA A 66 8.45 -15.40 2.02
CA ALA A 66 7.23 -14.77 1.52
C ALA A 66 7.51 -13.77 0.39
N TYR A 67 8.63 -13.06 0.47
CA TYR A 67 9.09 -12.17 -0.58
C TYR A 67 9.57 -12.93 -1.82
N ASP A 68 10.24 -14.09 -1.65
CA ASP A 68 10.65 -14.95 -2.75
C ASP A 68 9.45 -15.48 -3.54
N ASP A 69 8.39 -15.91 -2.85
CA ASP A 69 7.14 -16.34 -3.48
C ASP A 69 6.53 -15.20 -4.33
N TRP A 70 6.52 -13.97 -3.80
CA TRP A 70 6.05 -12.80 -4.55
C TRP A 70 6.91 -12.51 -5.78
N LYS A 71 8.24 -12.60 -5.68
CA LYS A 71 9.15 -12.46 -6.82
C LYS A 71 8.90 -13.54 -7.89
N ALA A 72 8.49 -14.72 -7.47
CA ALA A 72 8.08 -15.80 -8.36
C ALA A 72 6.68 -15.62 -8.97
N GLY A 73 5.95 -14.55 -8.59
CA GLY A 73 4.63 -14.24 -9.13
C GLY A 73 3.47 -14.95 -8.44
N THR A 74 3.65 -15.40 -7.20
CA THR A 74 2.59 -16.04 -6.42
C THR A 74 2.51 -15.44 -5.01
N TRP A 75 1.55 -15.87 -4.20
CA TRP A 75 1.51 -15.51 -2.78
C TRP A 75 2.11 -16.61 -1.91
N SER A 76 2.66 -16.21 -0.76
CA SER A 76 3.22 -17.17 0.19
C SER A 76 2.15 -18.04 0.84
N LYS A 77 2.48 -19.30 1.09
CA LYS A 77 1.69 -20.18 1.95
C LYS A 77 1.82 -19.85 3.44
N ASP A 78 2.76 -19.01 3.78
CA ASP A 78 3.09 -18.56 5.11
C ASP A 78 3.44 -17.06 5.09
N PRO A 79 2.43 -16.20 4.76
CA PRO A 79 2.66 -14.77 4.57
C PRO A 79 2.92 -14.05 5.89
N TYR A 80 3.57 -12.88 5.82
CA TYR A 80 3.51 -11.90 6.90
C TYR A 80 2.11 -11.33 6.99
N VAL A 81 1.52 -11.40 8.17
CA VAL A 81 0.22 -10.81 8.47
C VAL A 81 0.35 -9.84 9.64
N ASP A 82 -0.04 -8.59 9.40
CA ASP A 82 -0.19 -7.55 10.40
C ASP A 82 -1.69 -7.30 10.60
N MET A 83 -2.17 -7.49 11.82
CA MET A 83 -3.59 -7.53 12.13
C MET A 83 -3.95 -6.58 13.27
N VAL A 84 -5.02 -5.82 13.07
CA VAL A 84 -5.64 -4.97 14.09
C VAL A 84 -7.13 -5.29 14.22
N ILE A 85 -7.66 -5.03 15.43
CA ILE A 85 -9.11 -5.11 15.71
C ILE A 85 -9.57 -3.71 16.13
N PRO A 86 -9.87 -2.81 15.17
CA PRO A 86 -10.17 -1.41 15.48
C PRO A 86 -11.33 -1.18 16.43
N THR A 87 -12.30 -2.09 16.44
CA THR A 87 -13.44 -2.06 17.36
C THR A 87 -13.08 -2.20 18.84
N THR A 88 -11.85 -2.57 19.15
CA THR A 88 -11.33 -2.55 20.54
C THR A 88 -11.03 -1.13 21.02
N ILE A 89 -10.81 -0.21 20.09
CA ILE A 89 -10.54 1.22 20.34
C ILE A 89 -11.81 2.04 20.08
N ASP A 90 -12.44 1.82 18.93
CA ASP A 90 -13.71 2.46 18.55
C ASP A 90 -14.82 1.42 18.37
N PRO A 91 -15.61 1.17 19.41
CA PRO A 91 -16.69 0.18 19.35
C PRO A 91 -17.84 0.58 18.42
N THR A 92 -17.87 1.82 17.92
CA THR A 92 -18.91 2.27 16.98
C THR A 92 -18.73 1.72 15.56
N MET A 93 -17.57 1.13 15.25
CA MET A 93 -17.25 0.53 13.95
C MET A 93 -17.97 -0.81 13.68
N ALA A 94 -18.64 -1.39 14.68
CA ALA A 94 -19.42 -2.62 14.53
C ALA A 94 -20.65 -2.61 15.47
N PRO A 95 -21.69 -3.43 15.21
CA PRO A 95 -22.79 -3.62 16.15
C PRO A 95 -22.30 -4.13 17.51
N PRO A 96 -23.05 -3.89 18.59
CA PRO A 96 -22.66 -4.37 19.93
C PRO A 96 -22.36 -5.88 19.95
N GLY A 97 -21.20 -6.24 20.51
CA GLY A 97 -20.73 -7.63 20.61
C GLY A 97 -20.12 -8.20 19.31
N LYS A 98 -20.13 -7.44 18.22
CA LYS A 98 -19.45 -7.78 16.97
C LYS A 98 -18.14 -7.03 16.86
N HIS A 99 -17.23 -7.55 16.01
CA HIS A 99 -15.93 -6.95 15.81
C HIS A 99 -15.58 -6.87 14.33
N PHE A 100 -14.72 -5.91 14.03
CA PHE A 100 -14.09 -5.75 12.73
C PHE A 100 -12.59 -6.01 12.89
N MET A 101 -12.05 -6.86 12.04
CA MET A 101 -10.63 -7.16 11.96
C MET A 101 -10.10 -6.70 10.60
N SER A 102 -8.96 -6.06 10.60
CA SER A 102 -8.27 -5.62 9.39
C SER A 102 -6.87 -6.22 9.36
N CYS A 103 -6.57 -6.98 8.31
CA CYS A 103 -5.27 -7.60 8.09
C CYS A 103 -4.58 -6.94 6.91
N PHE A 104 -3.33 -6.52 7.12
CA PHE A 104 -2.38 -6.16 6.08
C PHE A 104 -1.47 -7.36 5.84
N ILE A 105 -1.30 -7.75 4.58
CA ILE A 105 -0.65 -9.01 4.24
C ILE A 105 0.50 -8.76 3.25
N GLN A 106 1.66 -9.31 3.54
CA GLN A 106 2.81 -9.35 2.65
C GLN A 106 3.32 -10.80 2.51
N TYR A 107 3.46 -11.29 1.28
CA TYR A 107 3.34 -10.50 0.04
C TYR A 107 2.18 -11.03 -0.80
N CYS A 108 1.57 -10.11 -1.56
CA CYS A 108 0.47 -10.39 -2.46
C CYS A 108 0.81 -9.78 -3.83
N PRO A 109 0.90 -10.55 -4.93
CA PRO A 109 1.23 -10.03 -6.24
C PRO A 109 0.04 -9.32 -6.90
N HIS A 110 0.32 -8.43 -7.86
CA HIS A 110 -0.71 -7.82 -8.69
C HIS A 110 -1.35 -8.87 -9.62
N GLN A 111 -0.54 -9.72 -10.22
CA GLN A 111 -0.96 -10.85 -11.06
C GLN A 111 -0.40 -12.16 -10.51
N VAL A 112 -1.14 -13.24 -10.69
CA VAL A 112 -0.68 -14.61 -10.33
C VAL A 112 -0.08 -15.25 -11.56
N GLU A 113 1.21 -15.61 -11.49
CA GLU A 113 1.93 -16.24 -12.60
C GLU A 113 1.75 -15.52 -13.95
N GLY A 114 1.67 -14.17 -13.90
CA GLY A 114 1.54 -13.33 -15.09
C GLY A 114 0.11 -13.24 -15.66
N ARG A 115 -0.90 -13.69 -14.95
CA ARG A 115 -2.32 -13.58 -15.32
C ARG A 115 -3.16 -12.97 -14.20
N ASP A 116 -4.35 -12.54 -14.54
CA ASP A 116 -5.27 -11.95 -13.57
C ASP A 116 -5.75 -12.98 -12.55
N TRP A 117 -6.06 -12.48 -11.35
CA TRP A 117 -6.61 -13.27 -10.26
C TRP A 117 -7.97 -13.85 -10.63
N THR A 118 -8.17 -15.13 -10.36
CA THR A 118 -9.51 -15.72 -10.32
C THR A 118 -10.16 -15.52 -8.94
N SER A 119 -11.49 -15.56 -8.89
CA SER A 119 -12.21 -15.50 -7.59
C SER A 119 -11.82 -16.65 -6.66
N GLU A 120 -11.54 -17.84 -7.21
CA GLU A 120 -11.07 -18.99 -6.45
C GLU A 120 -9.69 -18.75 -5.82
N GLU A 121 -8.77 -18.12 -6.53
CA GLU A 121 -7.43 -17.79 -6.00
C GLU A 121 -7.51 -16.69 -4.93
N GLN A 122 -8.38 -15.70 -5.11
CA GLN A 122 -8.63 -14.70 -4.06
C GLN A 122 -9.15 -15.36 -2.78
N ASP A 123 -10.05 -16.33 -2.92
CA ASP A 123 -10.57 -17.10 -1.80
C ASP A 123 -9.50 -17.98 -1.15
N GLN A 124 -8.67 -18.66 -1.94
CA GLN A 124 -7.52 -19.44 -1.46
C GLN A 124 -6.50 -18.56 -0.73
N PHE A 125 -6.24 -17.36 -1.21
CA PHE A 125 -5.39 -16.39 -0.53
C PHE A 125 -6.00 -15.98 0.83
N ALA A 126 -7.30 -15.68 0.88
CA ALA A 126 -7.99 -15.40 2.14
C ALA A 126 -7.90 -16.57 3.12
N GLN A 127 -8.15 -17.81 2.65
CA GLN A 127 -8.06 -18.99 3.50
C GLN A 127 -6.63 -19.21 4.02
N THR A 128 -5.61 -18.94 3.24
CA THR A 128 -4.21 -19.00 3.71
C THR A 128 -3.99 -18.10 4.94
N VAL A 129 -4.51 -16.87 4.89
CA VAL A 129 -4.40 -15.92 6.01
C VAL A 129 -5.26 -16.33 7.21
N ILE A 130 -6.49 -16.76 6.95
CA ILE A 130 -7.42 -17.25 7.98
C ILE A 130 -6.84 -18.45 8.72
N ASP A 131 -6.25 -19.40 8.00
CA ASP A 131 -5.62 -20.58 8.58
C ASP A 131 -4.41 -20.20 9.45
N GLN A 132 -3.61 -19.26 9.01
CA GLN A 132 -2.48 -18.77 9.79
C GLN A 132 -2.93 -18.13 11.11
N ILE A 133 -3.96 -17.27 11.10
CA ILE A 133 -4.51 -16.66 12.33
C ILE A 133 -5.12 -17.72 13.23
N ALA A 134 -5.85 -18.70 12.66
CA ALA A 134 -6.49 -19.78 13.40
C ALA A 134 -5.51 -20.67 14.17
N ASN A 135 -4.26 -20.78 13.73
CA ASN A 135 -3.20 -21.47 14.49
C ASN A 135 -2.93 -20.82 15.85
N TYR A 136 -3.22 -19.53 15.99
CA TYR A 136 -3.02 -18.76 17.22
C TYR A 136 -4.33 -18.46 17.96
N SER A 137 -5.48 -18.60 17.32
CA SER A 137 -6.81 -18.33 17.87
C SER A 137 -7.79 -19.45 17.53
N PRO A 138 -7.96 -20.44 18.41
CA PRO A 138 -8.75 -21.66 18.12
C PRO A 138 -10.22 -21.41 17.79
N ASN A 139 -10.84 -20.34 18.30
CA ASN A 139 -12.22 -19.99 18.02
C ASN A 139 -12.41 -19.07 16.80
N PHE A 140 -11.33 -18.67 16.14
CA PHE A 140 -11.36 -17.61 15.13
C PHE A 140 -12.26 -17.92 13.95
N LYS A 141 -12.13 -19.13 13.38
CA LYS A 141 -12.93 -19.52 12.20
C LYS A 141 -14.43 -19.53 12.46
N ASP A 142 -14.83 -19.93 13.64
CA ASP A 142 -16.25 -20.01 14.03
C ASP A 142 -16.89 -18.62 14.21
N LEU A 143 -16.06 -17.58 14.38
CA LEU A 143 -16.50 -16.20 14.54
C LEU A 143 -16.65 -15.45 13.22
N ILE A 144 -16.15 -15.97 12.10
CA ILE A 144 -16.17 -15.27 10.82
C ILE A 144 -17.58 -15.23 10.26
N VAL A 145 -18.12 -14.02 10.12
CA VAL A 145 -19.43 -13.76 9.48
C VAL A 145 -19.27 -13.51 8.00
N HIS A 146 -18.25 -12.71 7.64
CA HIS A 146 -17.95 -12.33 6.27
C HIS A 146 -16.51 -11.85 6.19
N TYR A 147 -15.91 -11.96 5.01
CA TYR A 147 -14.62 -11.35 4.73
C TYR A 147 -14.54 -10.78 3.30
N GLU A 148 -13.66 -9.83 3.11
CA GLU A 148 -13.41 -9.17 1.85
C GLU A 148 -11.90 -9.14 1.58
N VAL A 149 -11.50 -9.63 0.42
CA VAL A 149 -10.10 -9.64 -0.05
C VAL A 149 -9.85 -8.46 -0.98
N ARG A 150 -8.76 -7.76 -0.76
CA ARG A 150 -8.26 -6.72 -1.66
C ARG A 150 -6.84 -7.06 -2.07
N THR A 151 -6.71 -7.62 -3.25
CA THR A 151 -5.40 -7.81 -3.91
C THR A 151 -4.94 -6.49 -4.52
N PRO A 152 -3.66 -6.34 -4.91
CA PRO A 152 -3.22 -5.17 -5.64
C PRO A 152 -4.03 -4.89 -6.92
N ALA A 153 -4.50 -5.92 -7.62
CA ALA A 153 -5.37 -5.76 -8.79
C ALA A 153 -6.73 -5.13 -8.43
N VAL A 154 -7.35 -5.55 -7.32
CA VAL A 154 -8.60 -4.94 -6.84
C VAL A 154 -8.37 -3.49 -6.40
N ILE A 155 -7.24 -3.20 -5.77
CA ILE A 155 -6.87 -1.82 -5.36
C ILE A 155 -6.70 -0.93 -6.60
N GLU A 156 -6.07 -1.42 -7.66
CA GLU A 156 -5.95 -0.68 -8.91
C GLU A 156 -7.31 -0.42 -9.55
N GLU A 157 -8.16 -1.44 -9.64
CA GLU A 157 -9.50 -1.33 -10.24
C GLU A 157 -10.38 -0.32 -9.49
N GLU A 158 -10.41 -0.37 -8.17
CA GLU A 158 -11.31 0.46 -7.36
C GLU A 158 -10.79 1.89 -7.13
N ILE A 159 -9.48 2.06 -7.00
CA ILE A 159 -8.88 3.32 -6.54
C ILE A 159 -8.05 4.00 -7.66
N GLY A 160 -7.61 3.24 -8.66
CA GLY A 160 -6.79 3.75 -9.76
C GLY A 160 -5.31 3.91 -9.41
N ILE A 161 -4.83 3.24 -8.35
CA ILE A 161 -3.41 3.23 -8.00
C ILE A 161 -2.70 2.21 -8.89
N THR A 162 -1.74 2.67 -9.68
CA THR A 162 -1.00 1.83 -10.65
C THR A 162 -0.44 0.56 -9.99
N GLU A 163 -0.80 -0.58 -10.58
CA GLU A 163 -0.48 -1.94 -10.09
C GLU A 163 -0.82 -2.17 -8.61
N GLY A 164 -1.74 -1.38 -8.05
CA GLY A 164 -2.15 -1.46 -6.66
C GLY A 164 -1.03 -1.20 -5.64
N ASN A 165 0.03 -0.50 -6.04
CA ASN A 165 1.13 -0.19 -5.15
C ASN A 165 0.76 0.92 -4.17
N ILE A 166 0.52 0.57 -2.91
CA ILE A 166 0.10 1.51 -1.85
C ILE A 166 1.12 2.61 -1.54
N PHE A 167 2.36 2.48 -1.99
CA PHE A 167 3.39 3.51 -1.90
C PHE A 167 3.50 4.36 -3.16
N HIS A 168 2.63 4.12 -4.16
CA HIS A 168 2.63 4.80 -5.48
C HIS A 168 3.97 4.69 -6.20
N GLY A 169 4.63 3.55 -6.08
CA GLY A 169 5.93 3.21 -6.64
C GLY A 169 6.79 2.41 -5.67
N GLU A 170 7.58 1.48 -6.20
CA GLU A 170 8.45 0.63 -5.40
C GLU A 170 9.46 1.48 -4.60
N LEU A 171 9.76 1.02 -3.37
CA LEU A 171 10.72 1.67 -2.48
C LEU A 171 12.15 1.18 -2.75
N THR A 172 12.54 1.15 -4.02
CA THR A 172 13.90 0.82 -4.43
C THR A 172 14.79 2.06 -4.39
N MET A 173 16.10 1.88 -4.18
CA MET A 173 17.04 3.00 -4.01
C MET A 173 17.08 3.95 -5.21
N ASP A 174 16.83 3.45 -6.39
CA ASP A 174 16.72 4.22 -7.63
C ASP A 174 15.42 5.03 -7.74
N GLN A 175 14.44 4.82 -6.85
CA GLN A 175 13.14 5.49 -6.80
C GLN A 175 12.85 6.19 -5.48
N LEU A 176 13.84 6.38 -4.63
CA LEU A 176 13.69 7.05 -3.34
C LEU A 176 14.40 8.40 -3.29
N LEU A 177 14.13 9.18 -2.26
CA LEU A 177 14.78 10.46 -1.96
C LEU A 177 14.72 11.41 -3.17
N PHE A 178 15.87 11.81 -3.68
CA PHE A 178 16.02 12.75 -4.80
C PHE A 178 15.61 12.17 -6.16
N ASN A 179 15.38 10.86 -6.21
CA ASN A 179 14.95 10.15 -7.41
C ASN A 179 13.42 10.01 -7.50
N ARG A 180 12.66 10.53 -6.52
CA ARG A 180 11.21 10.33 -6.46
C ARG A 180 10.46 11.63 -6.79
N PRO A 181 9.61 11.70 -7.82
CA PRO A 181 9.17 10.64 -8.74
C PRO A 181 10.25 10.22 -9.74
N VAL A 182 11.06 11.13 -10.23
CA VAL A 182 12.23 10.88 -11.09
C VAL A 182 13.33 11.89 -10.77
N PRO A 183 14.61 11.58 -11.03
CA PRO A 183 15.70 12.52 -10.85
C PRO A 183 15.45 13.86 -11.53
N GLY A 184 15.76 14.96 -10.86
CA GLY A 184 15.51 16.31 -11.34
C GLY A 184 14.14 16.90 -10.95
N TYR A 185 13.17 16.06 -10.54
CA TYR A 185 11.82 16.50 -10.23
C TYR A 185 11.39 16.23 -8.77
N ALA A 186 12.34 16.01 -7.88
CA ALA A 186 12.06 15.74 -6.46
C ALA A 186 11.61 16.97 -5.65
N GLN A 187 11.56 18.15 -6.28
CA GLN A 187 11.21 19.42 -5.63
C GLN A 187 9.77 19.85 -5.88
N TYR A 188 8.88 18.89 -6.10
CA TYR A 188 7.42 19.06 -6.22
C TYR A 188 6.93 19.80 -7.47
N ARG A 189 7.79 20.40 -8.28
CA ARG A 189 7.43 21.00 -9.57
C ARG A 189 7.37 19.91 -10.64
N GLY A 190 6.29 19.91 -11.39
CA GLY A 190 6.11 19.00 -12.52
C GLY A 190 6.91 19.46 -13.76
N PRO A 191 6.92 18.62 -14.81
CA PRO A 191 7.59 18.96 -16.06
C PRO A 191 6.86 20.03 -16.88
N VAL A 192 5.65 20.39 -16.50
CA VAL A 192 4.82 21.41 -17.15
C VAL A 192 4.70 22.62 -16.23
N GLY A 193 4.89 23.82 -16.77
CA GLY A 193 4.82 25.07 -16.02
C GLY A 193 3.49 25.20 -15.26
N GLY A 194 3.56 25.53 -13.96
CA GLY A 194 2.39 25.65 -13.08
C GLY A 194 1.83 24.32 -12.56
N LEU A 195 2.36 23.17 -12.98
CA LEU A 195 1.99 21.87 -12.46
C LEU A 195 2.87 21.49 -11.27
N TYR A 196 2.24 21.11 -10.16
CA TYR A 196 2.92 20.64 -8.95
C TYR A 196 2.44 19.26 -8.59
N MET A 197 3.33 18.50 -7.98
CA MET A 197 3.08 17.14 -7.50
C MET A 197 3.15 17.09 -5.98
N CYS A 198 2.20 16.37 -5.38
CA CYS A 198 2.20 16.06 -3.95
C CYS A 198 1.67 14.63 -3.75
N GLY A 199 1.88 14.07 -2.57
CA GLY A 199 1.42 12.71 -2.27
C GLY A 199 2.54 11.69 -2.29
N SER A 200 2.18 10.42 -2.20
CA SER A 200 3.13 9.32 -1.96
C SER A 200 4.12 9.07 -3.08
N SER A 201 3.80 9.48 -4.31
CA SER A 201 4.71 9.36 -5.46
C SER A 201 5.81 10.43 -5.50
N THR A 202 5.84 11.37 -4.56
CA THR A 202 6.88 12.41 -4.45
C THR A 202 7.69 12.24 -3.16
N HIS A 203 8.85 12.92 -3.08
CA HIS A 203 9.66 12.93 -1.86
C HIS A 203 8.88 13.50 -0.66
N PRO A 204 8.98 12.94 0.55
CA PRO A 204 9.74 11.76 0.99
C PRO A 204 9.02 10.43 0.78
N GLY A 205 7.88 10.38 0.12
CA GLY A 205 7.10 9.19 -0.12
C GLY A 205 5.86 9.10 0.77
N GLY A 206 5.23 7.92 0.81
CA GLY A 206 4.05 7.62 1.61
C GLY A 206 4.35 7.48 3.12
N GLY A 207 3.33 7.12 3.90
CA GLY A 207 3.44 6.89 5.34
C GLY A 207 2.45 7.72 6.17
N VAL A 208 1.40 8.27 5.55
CA VAL A 208 0.32 9.04 6.23
C VAL A 208 0.85 10.19 7.08
N MET A 209 1.89 10.88 6.59
CA MET A 209 2.61 11.92 7.33
C MET A 209 2.35 13.35 6.82
N ALA A 210 1.58 13.49 5.74
CA ALA A 210 1.29 14.76 5.04
C ALA A 210 2.54 15.56 4.55
N ALA A 211 3.75 15.02 4.70
CA ALA A 211 4.99 15.73 4.39
C ALA A 211 5.10 16.14 2.90
N PRO A 212 4.79 15.26 1.91
CA PRO A 212 4.81 15.66 0.51
C PRO A 212 3.88 16.84 0.20
N GLY A 213 2.66 16.82 0.75
CA GLY A 213 1.69 17.90 0.60
C GLY A 213 2.16 19.21 1.22
N ALA A 214 2.68 19.15 2.44
CA ALA A 214 3.21 20.33 3.13
C ALA A 214 4.42 20.95 2.39
N ASN A 215 5.30 20.10 1.85
CA ASN A 215 6.44 20.56 1.08
C ASN A 215 6.02 21.18 -0.25
N ALA A 216 5.12 20.53 -1.00
CA ALA A 216 4.57 21.07 -2.24
C ALA A 216 3.88 22.43 -2.01
N ALA A 217 3.09 22.56 -0.94
CA ALA A 217 2.46 23.82 -0.61
C ALA A 217 3.46 24.96 -0.35
N ARG A 218 4.60 24.68 0.29
CA ARG A 218 5.67 25.69 0.49
C ARG A 218 6.27 26.13 -0.84
N GLU A 219 6.51 25.20 -1.76
CA GLU A 219 7.04 25.52 -3.09
C GLU A 219 6.03 26.36 -3.89
N ILE A 220 4.77 25.97 -3.93
CA ILE A 220 3.69 26.72 -4.58
C ILE A 220 3.60 28.15 -4.04
N LEU A 221 3.56 28.30 -2.72
CA LEU A 221 3.49 29.61 -2.08
C LEU A 221 4.72 30.48 -2.33
N SER A 222 5.91 29.85 -2.43
CA SER A 222 7.13 30.54 -2.81
C SER A 222 7.06 31.07 -4.24
N ASP A 223 6.59 30.27 -5.18
CA ASP A 223 6.47 30.65 -6.58
C ASP A 223 5.41 31.73 -6.81
N LEU A 224 4.27 31.61 -6.14
CA LEU A 224 3.22 32.65 -6.19
C LEU A 224 3.66 34.00 -5.63
N ARG A 225 4.62 34.03 -4.71
CA ARG A 225 5.20 35.28 -4.19
C ARG A 225 6.25 35.88 -5.13
N ARG A 226 6.71 35.12 -6.13
CA ARG A 226 7.71 35.50 -7.13
C ARG A 226 7.19 35.28 -8.54
N PRO A 227 6.11 35.98 -8.96
CA PRO A 227 5.37 35.67 -10.19
C PRO A 227 6.21 35.74 -11.48
N ASN A 228 7.40 36.37 -11.43
CA ASN A 228 8.29 36.52 -12.60
C ASN A 228 9.48 35.55 -12.61
N THR A 229 9.50 34.56 -11.72
CA THR A 229 10.62 33.62 -11.58
C THR A 229 10.23 32.16 -11.80
N VAL A 230 9.02 31.90 -12.31
CA VAL A 230 8.68 30.54 -12.78
C VAL A 230 9.50 30.31 -14.04
N PRO A 231 10.48 29.40 -14.05
CA PRO A 231 11.26 29.14 -15.26
C PRO A 231 10.32 28.61 -16.34
N GLU A 232 10.36 29.22 -17.53
CA GLU A 232 9.55 28.78 -18.67
C GLU A 232 9.95 27.39 -19.16
N ASN A 233 11.18 26.95 -18.85
CA ASN A 233 11.65 25.59 -19.20
C ASN A 233 12.64 25.07 -18.16
N PHE A 234 12.34 23.97 -17.51
CA PHE A 234 13.30 23.09 -16.87
C PHE A 234 13.79 22.08 -17.93
N GLY A 235 14.88 22.32 -18.57
CA GLY A 235 15.42 21.32 -19.48
C GLY A 235 16.47 21.74 -20.51
N ASP A 236 16.96 22.97 -20.47
CA ASP A 236 17.99 23.45 -21.42
C ASP A 236 19.31 23.83 -20.68
N ASP A 237 19.82 22.94 -19.78
CA ASP A 237 21.23 22.98 -19.34
C ASP A 237 21.77 21.56 -19.13
#